data_385d60ca6fdc2366b9c4e1337bc52458
#
_entry.id   385d60ca6fdc2366b9c4e1337bc52458
#
_cell.length_a   1.000
_cell.length_b   1.000
_cell.length_c   1.000
_cell.angle_alpha   90.00
_cell.angle_beta   90.00
_cell.angle_gamma   90.00
#
_symmetry.space_group_name_H-M   'P 1'
#
loop_
_entity.id
_entity.type
_entity.pdbx_description
1 polymer ?
#
loop_
_entity_poly.entity_id
_entity_poly.type
_entity_poly.pdbx_seq_one_letter_code
_entity_poly.pdbx_strand_id
1 'polypeptide(L)'
;MFVIGLLAWLPARTQQVNAQVIEEIRTNPQGARAGRSMIITLADGRVYPVNYLREDDLVFMGIDGRWWRAFQGSGEPVEMLIQGQRLRGHAQVVLDNPEYVVDVFARLRPKAPSWLPLWLNGKLVVVTLQPD
;
A
#
# COMPACT_ATOMS: atom_id res chain seq x y z
N MET A 1 -22.69 -22.23 -14.05
CA MET A 1 -21.45 -22.24 -14.86
C MET A 1 -20.87 -20.86 -15.10
N PHE A 2 -21.69 -19.86 -15.43
CA PHE A 2 -21.22 -18.46 -15.60
C PHE A 2 -20.62 -17.85 -14.35
N VAL A 3 -21.17 -18.17 -13.17
CA VAL A 3 -20.67 -17.63 -11.90
C VAL A 3 -19.24 -18.10 -11.63
N ILE A 4 -18.93 -19.36 -11.93
CA ILE A 4 -17.59 -19.93 -11.74
C ILE A 4 -16.59 -19.26 -12.70
N GLY A 5 -16.99 -19.04 -13.96
CA GLY A 5 -16.15 -18.34 -14.93
C GLY A 5 -15.84 -16.90 -14.54
N LEU A 6 -16.84 -16.18 -14.01
CA LEU A 6 -16.66 -14.82 -13.54
C LEU A 6 -15.70 -14.76 -12.33
N LEU A 7 -15.85 -15.66 -11.37
CA LEU A 7 -14.98 -15.69 -10.19
C LEU A 7 -13.54 -16.00 -10.56
N ALA A 8 -13.30 -16.88 -11.54
CA ALA A 8 -11.96 -17.19 -12.01
C ALA A 8 -11.35 -16.03 -12.79
N TRP A 9 -12.16 -15.25 -13.52
CA TRP A 9 -11.70 -14.15 -14.36
C TRP A 9 -11.27 -12.92 -13.52
N LEU A 10 -11.98 -12.59 -12.45
CA LEU A 10 -11.71 -11.41 -11.63
C LEU A 10 -10.31 -11.39 -11.03
N PRO A 11 -9.81 -12.49 -10.40
CA PRO A 11 -8.43 -12.51 -9.89
C PRO A 11 -7.38 -12.32 -11.00
N ALA A 12 -7.56 -12.93 -12.16
CA ALA A 12 -6.65 -12.78 -13.28
C ALA A 12 -6.58 -11.33 -13.76
N ARG A 13 -7.74 -10.66 -13.87
CA ARG A 13 -7.80 -9.25 -14.26
C ARG A 13 -7.12 -8.34 -13.23
N THR A 14 -7.32 -8.58 -11.94
CA THR A 14 -6.67 -7.83 -10.88
C THR A 14 -5.16 -7.96 -10.97
N GLN A 15 -4.64 -9.16 -11.21
CA GLN A 15 -3.21 -9.41 -11.39
C GLN A 15 -2.66 -8.66 -12.61
N GLN A 16 -3.39 -8.62 -13.71
CA GLN A 16 -2.98 -7.87 -14.90
C GLN A 16 -2.91 -6.38 -14.63
N VAL A 17 -3.91 -5.81 -13.95
CA VAL A 17 -3.92 -4.39 -13.60
C VAL A 17 -2.74 -4.06 -12.68
N ASN A 18 -2.47 -4.90 -11.68
CA ASN A 18 -1.32 -4.70 -10.80
C ASN A 18 0.00 -4.76 -11.56
N ALA A 19 0.14 -5.71 -12.49
CA ALA A 19 1.35 -5.84 -13.31
C ALA A 19 1.58 -4.60 -14.17
N GLN A 20 0.54 -4.04 -14.77
CA GLN A 20 0.63 -2.82 -15.57
C GLN A 20 1.02 -1.61 -14.73
N VAL A 21 0.47 -1.48 -13.53
CA VAL A 21 0.80 -0.38 -12.61
C VAL A 21 2.26 -0.50 -12.17
N ILE A 22 2.72 -1.70 -11.82
CA ILE A 22 4.10 -1.95 -11.42
C ILE A 22 5.06 -1.58 -12.55
N GLU A 23 4.75 -1.98 -13.79
CA GLU A 23 5.58 -1.67 -14.95
C GLU A 23 5.65 -0.16 -15.17
N GLU A 24 4.53 0.56 -15.07
CA GLU A 24 4.50 2.01 -15.21
C GLU A 24 5.37 2.71 -14.16
N ILE A 25 5.30 2.25 -12.91
CA ILE A 25 6.12 2.82 -11.82
C ILE A 25 7.61 2.58 -12.10
N ARG A 26 7.98 1.39 -12.59
CA ARG A 26 9.38 1.05 -12.88
C ARG A 26 9.94 1.82 -14.05
N THR A 27 9.17 1.96 -15.13
CA THR A 27 9.64 2.56 -16.37
C THR A 27 9.52 4.07 -16.40
N ASN A 28 8.66 4.65 -15.53
CA ASN A 28 8.48 6.10 -15.46
C ASN A 28 8.55 6.59 -14.01
N PRO A 29 9.75 6.55 -13.39
CA PRO A 29 9.91 6.84 -11.96
C PRO A 29 9.61 8.30 -11.58
N GLN A 30 9.59 9.22 -12.54
CA GLN A 30 9.27 10.62 -12.31
C GLN A 30 7.87 10.98 -12.79
N GLY A 31 7.08 9.99 -13.24
CA GLY A 31 5.72 10.21 -13.70
C GLY A 31 4.73 10.40 -12.56
N ALA A 32 3.51 10.79 -12.92
CA ALA A 32 2.45 11.03 -11.94
C ALA A 32 2.11 9.78 -11.12
N ARG A 33 2.12 8.61 -11.73
CA ARG A 33 1.84 7.35 -11.04
C ARG A 33 2.87 7.08 -9.95
N ALA A 34 4.16 7.18 -10.27
CA ALA A 34 5.24 6.95 -9.32
C ALA A 34 5.24 7.97 -8.15
N GLY A 35 4.68 9.16 -8.37
CA GLY A 35 4.51 10.16 -7.32
C GLY A 35 3.41 9.81 -6.32
N ARG A 36 2.47 8.93 -6.69
CA ARG A 36 1.35 8.53 -5.84
C ARG A 36 1.42 7.10 -5.36
N SER A 37 2.06 6.24 -6.12
CA SER A 37 2.11 4.80 -5.86
C SER A 37 3.54 4.33 -5.83
N MET A 38 3.82 3.42 -4.90
CA MET A 38 5.10 2.75 -4.78
C MET A 38 4.93 1.26 -5.05
N ILE A 39 6.05 0.56 -5.20
CA ILE A 39 6.07 -0.90 -5.22
C ILE A 39 6.63 -1.35 -3.88
N ILE A 40 5.86 -2.17 -3.15
CA ILE A 40 6.33 -2.74 -1.90
C ILE A 40 6.53 -4.23 -2.06
N THR A 41 7.66 -4.73 -1.54
CA THR A 41 8.00 -6.15 -1.49
C THR A 41 8.03 -6.60 -0.05
N LEU A 42 7.19 -7.59 0.27
CA LEU A 42 7.08 -8.17 1.61
C LEU A 42 8.21 -9.16 1.86
N ALA A 43 8.41 -9.53 3.12
CA ALA A 43 9.46 -10.46 3.52
C ALA A 43 9.30 -11.84 2.87
N ASP A 44 8.07 -12.26 2.56
CA ASP A 44 7.79 -13.53 1.88
C ASP A 44 7.88 -13.44 0.34
N GLY A 45 8.24 -12.31 -0.20
CA GLY A 45 8.42 -12.11 -1.64
C GLY A 45 7.20 -11.59 -2.38
N ARG A 46 6.04 -11.46 -1.73
CA ARG A 46 4.86 -10.87 -2.39
C ARG A 46 5.13 -9.41 -2.73
N VAL A 47 4.64 -8.97 -3.89
CA VAL A 47 4.88 -7.63 -4.44
C VAL A 47 3.54 -6.97 -4.74
N TYR A 48 3.37 -5.74 -4.28
CA TYR A 48 2.14 -4.97 -4.50
C TYR A 48 2.45 -3.54 -4.92
N PRO A 49 1.68 -2.97 -5.86
CA PRO A 49 1.62 -1.52 -6.01
C PRO A 49 0.66 -0.98 -4.95
N VAL A 50 1.00 0.12 -4.31
CA VAL A 50 0.17 0.73 -3.27
C VAL A 50 0.41 2.23 -3.23
N ASN A 51 -0.66 3.00 -3.01
CA ASN A 51 -0.54 4.44 -2.80
C ASN A 51 0.13 4.71 -1.46
N TYR A 52 0.95 5.75 -1.43
CA TYR A 52 1.75 6.07 -0.25
C TYR A 52 1.75 7.56 0.05
N LEU A 53 2.11 7.88 1.29
CA LEU A 53 2.44 9.21 1.74
C LEU A 53 3.78 9.13 2.48
N ARG A 54 4.74 9.92 2.07
CA ARG A 54 6.06 9.95 2.73
C ARG A 54 6.19 11.24 3.53
N GLU A 55 6.47 11.09 4.82
CA GLU A 55 6.72 12.22 5.73
C GLU A 55 7.95 11.89 6.58
N ASP A 56 9.04 12.62 6.38
CA ASP A 56 10.31 12.42 7.08
C ASP A 56 10.82 10.98 6.92
N ASP A 57 10.99 10.24 8.02
CA ASP A 57 11.44 8.86 8.02
C ASP A 57 10.28 7.84 8.01
N LEU A 58 9.05 8.30 7.77
CA LEU A 58 7.87 7.46 7.74
C LEU A 58 7.26 7.39 6.34
N VAL A 59 6.79 6.21 5.98
CA VAL A 59 5.97 6.00 4.79
C VAL A 59 4.66 5.36 5.24
N PHE A 60 3.55 6.00 4.88
CA PHE A 60 2.21 5.54 5.21
C PHE A 60 1.57 4.91 3.99
N MET A 61 0.85 3.81 4.18
CA MET A 61 0.05 3.19 3.13
C MET A 61 -1.28 2.69 3.70
N GLY A 62 -2.33 2.77 2.88
CA GLY A 62 -3.65 2.23 3.21
C GLY A 62 -3.89 0.96 2.42
N ILE A 63 -4.21 -0.12 3.11
CA ILE A 63 -4.40 -1.44 2.49
C ILE A 63 -5.87 -1.84 2.57
N ASP A 64 -6.50 -2.03 1.41
CA ASP A 64 -7.90 -2.47 1.32
C ASP A 64 -8.04 -3.99 1.30
N GLY A 65 -7.01 -4.70 0.85
CA GLY A 65 -6.97 -6.16 0.83
C GLY A 65 -6.57 -6.76 2.17
N ARG A 66 -6.39 -8.07 2.19
CA ARG A 66 -6.09 -8.81 3.43
C ARG A 66 -4.60 -8.88 3.74
N TRP A 67 -3.74 -8.44 2.85
CA TRP A 67 -2.30 -8.59 3.02
C TRP A 67 -1.71 -7.71 4.13
N TRP A 68 -2.50 -6.78 4.68
CA TRP A 68 -2.13 -6.01 5.87
C TRP A 68 -1.83 -6.90 7.07
N ARG A 69 -2.35 -8.14 7.07
CA ARG A 69 -2.15 -9.09 8.17
C ARG A 69 -0.68 -9.50 8.35
N ALA A 70 0.13 -9.37 7.31
CA ALA A 70 1.57 -9.60 7.39
C ALA A 70 2.26 -8.65 8.38
N PHE A 71 1.65 -7.52 8.68
CA PHE A 71 2.24 -6.44 9.50
C PHE A 71 1.67 -6.37 10.92
N GLN A 72 0.98 -7.43 11.35
CA GLN A 72 0.46 -7.52 12.72
C GLN A 72 1.59 -7.75 13.72
N GLY A 73 1.30 -7.50 15.00
CA GLY A 73 2.25 -7.69 16.08
C GLY A 73 3.46 -6.77 15.95
N SER A 74 4.65 -7.34 15.93
CA SER A 74 5.90 -6.57 15.78
C SER A 74 6.15 -6.10 14.35
N GLY A 75 5.30 -6.49 13.39
CA GLY A 75 5.47 -6.14 11.99
C GLY A 75 6.57 -6.94 11.29
N GLU A 76 7.02 -6.45 10.13
CA GLU A 76 8.07 -7.13 9.37
C GLU A 76 8.86 -6.17 8.49
N PRO A 77 10.08 -6.55 8.08
CA PRO A 77 10.86 -5.74 7.15
C PRO A 77 10.24 -5.77 5.75
N VAL A 78 10.35 -4.64 5.06
CA VAL A 78 9.87 -4.49 3.68
C VAL A 78 10.89 -3.72 2.84
N GLU A 79 10.82 -3.92 1.53
CA GLU A 79 11.51 -3.07 0.55
C GLU A 79 10.48 -2.28 -0.23
N MET A 80 10.82 -1.05 -0.57
CA MET A 80 9.95 -0.15 -1.34
C MET A 80 10.73 0.45 -2.49
N LEU A 81 10.04 0.62 -3.62
CA LEU A 81 10.53 1.40 -4.74
C LEU A 81 9.67 2.66 -4.81
N ILE A 82 10.26 3.81 -4.48
CA ILE A 82 9.58 5.11 -4.46
C ILE A 82 10.32 6.05 -5.42
N GLN A 83 9.66 6.44 -6.50
CA GLN A 83 10.22 7.35 -7.51
C GLN A 83 11.64 6.97 -7.93
N GLY A 84 11.85 5.69 -8.23
CA GLY A 84 13.12 5.16 -8.68
C GLY A 84 14.13 4.85 -7.57
N GLN A 85 13.84 5.20 -6.33
CA GLN A 85 14.71 4.98 -5.18
C GLN A 85 14.30 3.71 -4.42
N ARG A 86 15.26 2.83 -4.17
CA ARG A 86 15.04 1.63 -3.35
C ARG A 86 15.27 1.97 -1.89
N LEU A 87 14.25 1.72 -1.09
CA LEU A 87 14.26 2.01 0.33
C LEU A 87 13.90 0.75 1.11
N ARG A 88 14.41 0.64 2.32
CA ARG A 88 14.08 -0.43 3.25
C ARG A 88 13.49 0.16 4.51
N GLY A 89 12.60 -0.59 5.13
CA GLY A 89 12.00 -0.16 6.37
C GLY A 89 11.33 -1.29 7.11
N HIS A 90 10.75 -0.95 8.24
CA HIS A 90 9.99 -1.87 9.07
C HIS A 90 8.52 -1.45 9.05
N ALA A 91 7.64 -2.34 8.62
CA ALA A 91 6.22 -2.06 8.44
C ALA A 91 5.40 -2.66 9.59
N GLN A 92 4.49 -1.86 10.13
CA GLN A 92 3.61 -2.27 11.21
C GLN A 92 2.21 -1.71 10.99
N VAL A 93 1.16 -2.54 11.16
CA VAL A 93 -0.22 -2.09 11.04
C VAL A 93 -0.68 -1.39 12.31
N VAL A 94 -1.45 -0.31 12.16
CA VAL A 94 -2.01 0.44 13.29
C VAL A 94 -3.46 0.00 13.50
N LEU A 95 -3.70 -0.75 14.58
CA LEU A 95 -5.02 -1.33 14.88
C LEU A 95 -5.71 -0.69 16.09
N ASP A 96 -4.98 -0.02 16.97
CA ASP A 96 -5.45 0.42 18.27
C ASP A 96 -5.41 1.95 18.47
N ASN A 97 -5.25 2.71 17.41
CA ASN A 97 -5.18 4.18 17.49
C ASN A 97 -6.01 4.82 16.38
N PRO A 98 -7.35 4.84 16.53
CA PRO A 98 -8.24 5.35 15.48
C PRO A 98 -8.04 6.83 15.19
N GLU A 99 -7.69 7.65 16.17
CA GLU A 99 -7.45 9.08 15.95
C GLU A 99 -6.26 9.32 15.04
N TYR A 100 -5.18 8.57 15.26
CA TYR A 100 -4.00 8.61 14.43
C TYR A 100 -4.30 8.16 12.99
N VAL A 101 -5.06 7.08 12.87
CA VAL A 101 -5.47 6.54 11.56
C VAL A 101 -6.27 7.56 10.78
N VAL A 102 -7.27 8.20 11.41
CA VAL A 102 -8.09 9.23 10.77
C VAL A 102 -7.22 10.41 10.32
N ASP A 103 -6.33 10.86 11.17
CA ASP A 103 -5.44 11.99 10.88
C ASP A 103 -4.55 11.70 9.67
N VAL A 104 -3.93 10.52 9.62
CA VAL A 104 -3.07 10.14 8.48
C VAL A 104 -3.87 9.96 7.20
N PHE A 105 -5.03 9.29 7.25
CA PHE A 105 -5.86 9.09 6.07
C PHE A 105 -6.39 10.39 5.48
N ALA A 106 -6.57 11.42 6.30
CA ALA A 106 -6.95 12.74 5.79
C ALA A 106 -5.91 13.31 4.82
N ARG A 107 -4.62 12.98 5.02
CA ARG A 107 -3.52 13.38 4.13
C ARG A 107 -3.25 12.35 3.05
N LEU A 108 -3.36 11.06 3.36
CA LEU A 108 -3.10 9.97 2.42
C LEU A 108 -4.21 9.84 1.37
N ARG A 109 -5.46 10.03 1.78
CA ARG A 109 -6.64 9.90 0.92
C ARG A 109 -7.53 11.15 1.05
N PRO A 110 -7.06 12.33 0.61
CA PRO A 110 -7.79 13.58 0.83
C PRO A 110 -9.12 13.65 0.09
N LYS A 111 -9.32 12.81 -0.93
CA LYS A 111 -10.56 12.77 -1.71
C LYS A 111 -11.62 11.84 -1.12
N ALA A 112 -11.28 11.06 -0.09
CA ALA A 112 -12.24 10.18 0.56
C ALA A 112 -13.29 11.02 1.31
N PRO A 113 -14.59 10.65 1.25
CA PRO A 113 -15.62 11.41 1.95
C PRO A 113 -15.40 11.39 3.48
N SER A 114 -15.65 12.51 4.14
CA SER A 114 -15.49 12.62 5.59
C SER A 114 -16.45 11.73 6.38
N TRP A 115 -17.58 11.34 5.77
CA TRP A 115 -18.57 10.45 6.38
C TRP A 115 -18.19 8.98 6.28
N LEU A 116 -17.13 8.63 5.53
CA LEU A 116 -16.73 7.24 5.30
C LEU A 116 -16.32 6.58 6.62
N PRO A 117 -16.96 5.46 7.02
CA PRO A 117 -16.55 4.75 8.23
C PRO A 117 -15.12 4.27 8.15
N LEU A 118 -14.43 4.30 9.28
CA LEU A 118 -13.01 3.93 9.35
C LEU A 118 -12.74 2.53 8.81
N TRP A 119 -13.63 1.57 9.10
CA TRP A 119 -13.47 0.18 8.66
C TRP A 119 -13.60 0.00 7.15
N LEU A 120 -14.22 0.96 6.44
CA LEU A 120 -14.30 0.96 4.97
C LEU A 120 -13.09 1.61 4.31
N ASN A 121 -12.30 2.37 5.07
CA ASN A 121 -11.15 3.11 4.52
C ASN A 121 -9.86 2.30 4.50
N GLY A 122 -9.94 0.99 4.77
CA GLY A 122 -8.78 0.11 4.78
C GLY A 122 -8.00 0.16 6.09
N LYS A 123 -6.86 -0.50 6.10
CA LYS A 123 -5.96 -0.54 7.26
C LYS A 123 -4.74 0.33 7.00
N LEU A 124 -4.38 1.12 8.01
CA LEU A 124 -3.16 1.94 7.93
C LEU A 124 -1.95 1.11 8.33
N VAL A 125 -0.94 1.11 7.47
CA VAL A 125 0.37 0.53 7.76
C VAL A 125 1.40 1.64 7.73
N VAL A 126 2.24 1.69 8.76
CA VAL A 126 3.32 2.66 8.90
C VAL A 126 4.65 1.94 8.71
N VAL A 127 5.45 2.44 7.79
CA VAL A 127 6.79 1.93 7.54
C VAL A 127 7.79 2.95 8.10
N THR A 128 8.61 2.51 9.04
CA THR A 128 9.73 3.32 9.54
C THR A 128 10.93 3.01 8.66
N LEU A 129 11.44 4.04 7.97
CA LEU A 129 12.58 3.88 7.07
C LEU A 129 13.84 3.57 7.85
N GLN A 130 14.66 2.65 7.31
CA GLN A 130 16.00 2.40 7.86
C GLN A 130 16.94 3.52 7.42
N PRO A 131 17.79 4.01 8.31
CA PRO A 131 18.86 4.94 7.91
C PRO A 131 19.86 4.23 6.99
N ASP A 132 20.42 4.98 6.05
CA ASP A 132 21.43 4.47 5.13
C ASP A 132 22.75 4.18 5.82
#